data_1d973fd5682f58fe20080ea3728a7b3c
#
_entry.id   1d973fd5682f58fe20080ea3728a7b3c
#
_cell.length_a   1.000
_cell.length_b   1.000
_cell.length_c   1.000
_cell.angle_alpha   90.00
_cell.angle_beta   90.00
_cell.angle_gamma   90.00
#
_symmetry.space_group_name_H-M   'P 1'
#
loop_
_entity.id
_entity.type
_entity.pdbx_description
1 polymer ?
#
loop_
_entity_poly.entity_id
_entity_poly.type
_entity_poly.pdbx_seq_one_letter_code
_entity_poly.pdbx_strand_id
1 'polypeptide(L)'
;MLAILNPGIFLAEKSDRLTNNCCIFSVSIPLRGAAFVMFSSWLTLSHFVMLGLLLTFAIAHSGLASLRAKAEKWVGARLYRVLFALVSLPLAIILVVYFCNHRYDGLRLWNVQGVPGMQSIVWILSAISFLFLYPATFNLLEIAAIDKPQVHLYETGIIRITRHPQMVGQVIWCIAHTLWLGTTFTLVTSIGLVLHHLFGVWHGDRRLGWRYGEAFDRVKERTSIVPFLAIVQGKQTFEWREFLKPAYVGVAAFVLLLWWGHPALIHAAGLVRW
;
A
#
# COMPACT_ATOMS: atom_id res chain seq x y z
N MET A 1 5.25 -13.81 34.90
CA MET A 1 4.78 -13.28 36.20
C MET A 1 3.62 -12.35 35.90
N LEU A 2 2.43 -12.86 36.23
CA LEU A 2 1.16 -12.24 36.63
C LEU A 2 0.54 -11.23 35.68
N ALA A 3 -0.56 -11.52 34.96
CA ALA A 3 -1.93 -11.85 35.42
C ALA A 3 -2.64 -10.64 36.07
N ILE A 4 -3.85 -10.38 35.60
CA ILE A 4 -5.12 -10.10 36.31
C ILE A 4 -6.05 -9.41 35.31
N LEU A 5 -7.05 -10.06 34.72
CA LEU A 5 -8.38 -10.39 35.21
C LEU A 5 -9.21 -9.17 35.70
N ASN A 6 -10.30 -8.84 35.02
CA ASN A 6 -11.59 -9.12 35.60
C ASN A 6 -12.77 -8.95 34.60
N PRO A 7 -13.73 -9.88 34.54
CA PRO A 7 -14.98 -9.73 33.81
C PRO A 7 -16.08 -9.25 34.77
N GLY A 8 -16.68 -8.11 34.47
CA GLY A 8 -17.87 -7.61 35.16
C GLY A 8 -19.12 -8.40 34.77
N ILE A 9 -19.67 -9.05 35.75
CA ILE A 9 -20.97 -9.72 35.82
C ILE A 9 -22.07 -8.67 35.60
N PHE A 10 -22.97 -8.92 34.65
CA PHE A 10 -24.26 -8.23 34.61
C PHE A 10 -25.39 -9.23 34.90
N LEU A 11 -26.05 -8.98 35.98
CA LEU A 11 -27.25 -9.69 36.48
C LEU A 11 -28.42 -9.53 35.54
N ALA A 12 -29.09 -10.63 35.29
CA ALA A 12 -30.39 -10.69 34.64
C ALA A 12 -31.48 -10.16 35.59
N GLU A 13 -32.24 -9.22 35.13
CA GLU A 13 -33.50 -8.88 35.73
C GLU A 13 -34.66 -9.30 34.83
N LYS A 14 -35.45 -10.21 35.34
CA LYS A 14 -36.60 -10.85 34.73
C LYS A 14 -37.80 -9.98 35.05
N SER A 15 -38.50 -9.51 34.06
CA SER A 15 -39.85 -8.99 34.25
C SER A 15 -40.74 -9.43 33.11
N ASP A 16 -41.62 -10.37 33.47
CA ASP A 16 -42.78 -10.77 32.70
C ASP A 16 -43.79 -9.61 32.59
N ARG A 17 -44.27 -9.34 31.40
CA ARG A 17 -45.71 -9.13 31.16
C ARG A 17 -46.06 -9.19 29.68
N LEU A 18 -46.86 -10.22 29.38
CA LEU A 18 -47.65 -10.38 28.17
C LEU A 18 -48.60 -9.20 27.93
N THR A 19 -48.59 -8.60 26.76
CA THR A 19 -49.80 -8.16 26.09
C THR A 19 -49.58 -8.16 24.57
N ASN A 20 -50.42 -8.94 23.90
CA ASN A 20 -50.62 -8.99 22.45
C ASN A 20 -50.98 -7.59 21.92
N ASN A 21 -50.22 -7.09 20.96
CA ASN A 21 -50.73 -6.25 19.89
C ASN A 21 -49.88 -6.44 18.63
N CYS A 22 -50.47 -7.18 17.73
CA CYS A 22 -49.95 -7.42 16.38
C CYS A 22 -50.23 -6.16 15.56
N CYS A 23 -49.27 -5.24 15.51
CA CYS A 23 -49.21 -4.19 14.50
C CYS A 23 -48.14 -4.54 13.48
N ILE A 24 -48.59 -5.20 12.40
CA ILE A 24 -47.79 -5.36 11.18
C ILE A 24 -47.64 -3.98 10.55
N PHE A 25 -46.57 -3.26 10.92
CA PHE A 25 -46.12 -2.13 10.13
C PHE A 25 -45.29 -2.70 8.94
N SER A 26 -45.98 -2.92 7.82
CA SER A 26 -45.31 -3.08 6.52
C SER A 26 -44.72 -1.72 6.15
N VAL A 27 -43.48 -1.49 6.54
CA VAL A 27 -42.67 -0.38 6.01
C VAL A 27 -42.25 -0.78 4.61
N SER A 28 -43.01 -0.41 3.60
CA SER A 28 -42.60 -0.46 2.20
C SER A 28 -41.51 0.59 1.99
N ILE A 29 -40.27 0.23 2.20
CA ILE A 29 -39.12 1.05 1.80
C ILE A 29 -39.09 1.05 0.28
N PRO A 30 -39.26 2.19 -0.43
CA PRO A 30 -39.20 2.20 -1.87
C PRO A 30 -37.80 1.75 -2.29
N LEU A 31 -37.71 0.87 -3.29
CA LEU A 31 -36.46 0.27 -3.79
C LEU A 31 -35.33 1.30 -4.05
N ARG A 32 -35.67 2.55 -4.39
CA ARG A 32 -34.73 3.66 -4.51
C ARG A 32 -34.09 4.06 -3.16
N GLY A 33 -34.86 4.00 -2.08
CA GLY A 33 -34.34 4.30 -0.73
C GLY A 33 -33.40 3.20 -0.22
N ALA A 34 -33.73 1.94 -0.46
CA ALA A 34 -32.90 0.80 -0.05
C ALA A 34 -31.53 0.78 -0.76
N ALA A 35 -31.50 1.08 -2.06
CA ALA A 35 -30.25 1.18 -2.81
C ALA A 35 -29.36 2.34 -2.32
N PHE A 36 -29.96 3.50 -1.98
CA PHE A 36 -29.23 4.64 -1.45
C PHE A 36 -28.68 4.36 -0.05
N VAL A 37 -29.46 3.74 0.84
CA VAL A 37 -29.01 3.34 2.17
C VAL A 37 -27.92 2.27 2.09
N MET A 38 -28.01 1.29 1.19
CA MET A 38 -26.94 0.33 0.94
C MET A 38 -25.68 1.01 0.43
N PHE A 39 -25.79 1.93 -0.53
CA PHE A 39 -24.64 2.64 -1.08
C PHE A 39 -23.94 3.51 -0.01
N SER A 40 -24.71 4.20 0.86
CA SER A 40 -24.16 5.01 1.95
C SER A 40 -23.48 4.18 3.04
N SER A 41 -23.83 2.90 3.19
CA SER A 41 -23.14 2.00 4.12
C SER A 41 -21.81 1.46 3.56
N TRP A 42 -21.68 1.34 2.23
CA TRP A 42 -20.46 0.90 1.56
C TRP A 42 -19.41 2.01 1.48
N LEU A 43 -19.83 3.25 1.16
CA LEU A 43 -18.94 4.39 0.96
C LEU A 43 -19.32 5.52 1.92
N THR A 44 -18.44 5.80 2.87
CA THR A 44 -18.55 6.92 3.81
C THR A 44 -17.74 8.12 3.31
N LEU A 45 -17.88 9.28 3.94
CA LEU A 45 -17.11 10.48 3.61
C LEU A 45 -15.60 10.21 3.60
N SER A 46 -15.11 9.37 4.52
CA SER A 46 -13.69 9.01 4.61
C SER A 46 -13.15 8.36 3.34
N HIS A 47 -13.95 7.56 2.62
CA HIS A 47 -13.56 6.98 1.33
C HIS A 47 -13.31 8.06 0.28
N PHE A 48 -14.20 9.06 0.17
CA PHE A 48 -14.07 10.15 -0.80
C PHE A 48 -12.87 11.04 -0.47
N VAL A 49 -12.65 11.33 0.81
CA VAL A 49 -11.47 12.09 1.25
C VAL A 49 -10.19 11.32 0.92
N MET A 50 -10.14 10.00 1.21
CA MET A 50 -8.97 9.17 0.87
C MET A 50 -8.71 9.14 -0.64
N LEU A 51 -9.75 8.98 -1.46
CA LEU A 51 -9.61 9.03 -2.92
C LEU A 51 -9.13 10.40 -3.40
N GLY A 52 -9.62 11.48 -2.81
CA GLY A 52 -9.15 12.84 -3.07
C GLY A 52 -7.68 13.04 -2.70
N LEU A 53 -7.25 12.53 -1.55
CA LEU A 53 -5.85 12.56 -1.11
C LEU A 53 -4.95 11.72 -2.03
N LEU A 54 -5.39 10.51 -2.42
CA LEU A 54 -4.68 9.66 -3.38
C LEU A 54 -4.52 10.34 -4.74
N LEU A 55 -5.59 10.98 -5.23
CA LEU A 55 -5.56 11.72 -6.48
C LEU A 55 -4.61 12.92 -6.39
N THR A 56 -4.66 13.68 -5.32
CA THR A 56 -3.75 14.80 -5.05
C THR A 56 -2.29 14.34 -5.02
N PHE A 57 -2.03 13.25 -4.30
CA PHE A 57 -0.70 12.64 -4.28
C PHE A 57 -0.26 12.18 -5.67
N ALA A 58 -1.15 11.49 -6.41
CA ALA A 58 -0.85 11.01 -7.76
C ALA A 58 -0.51 12.16 -8.72
N ILE A 59 -1.28 13.24 -8.70
CA ILE A 59 -1.03 14.43 -9.55
C ILE A 59 0.29 15.10 -9.14
N ALA A 60 0.49 15.37 -7.87
CA ALA A 60 1.70 16.03 -7.39
C ALA A 60 2.95 15.18 -7.63
N HIS A 61 2.94 13.91 -7.19
CA HIS A 61 4.09 13.01 -7.28
C HIS A 61 4.43 12.66 -8.74
N SER A 62 3.45 12.20 -9.53
CA SER A 62 3.68 11.82 -10.93
C SER A 62 3.89 13.05 -11.82
N GLY A 63 3.21 14.15 -11.53
CA GLY A 63 3.39 15.42 -12.24
C GLY A 63 4.82 15.97 -12.06
N LEU A 64 5.29 16.06 -10.84
CA LEU A 64 6.68 16.42 -10.53
C LEU A 64 7.65 15.43 -11.18
N ALA A 65 7.42 14.11 -11.06
CA ALA A 65 8.28 13.11 -11.69
C ALA A 65 8.36 13.28 -13.22
N SER A 66 7.29 13.67 -13.88
CA SER A 66 7.27 13.93 -15.33
C SER A 66 8.06 15.19 -15.72
N LEU A 67 8.08 16.20 -14.86
CA LEU A 67 8.81 17.47 -15.08
C LEU A 67 10.31 17.34 -14.79
N ARG A 68 10.75 16.25 -14.20
CA ARG A 68 12.12 16.05 -13.71
C ARG A 68 13.19 16.43 -14.73
N ALA A 69 13.09 15.91 -15.96
CA ALA A 69 14.10 16.14 -17.00
C ALA A 69 14.25 17.61 -17.40
N LYS A 70 13.15 18.38 -17.32
CA LYS A 70 13.17 19.82 -17.58
C LYS A 70 13.67 20.61 -16.38
N ALA A 71 13.15 20.30 -15.20
CA ALA A 71 13.46 21.01 -13.96
C ALA A 71 14.93 20.81 -13.53
N GLU A 72 15.50 19.62 -13.70
CA GLU A 72 16.91 19.35 -13.42
C GLU A 72 17.88 20.20 -14.24
N LYS A 73 17.48 20.63 -15.45
CA LYS A 73 18.27 21.56 -16.28
C LYS A 73 18.32 22.96 -15.71
N TRP A 74 17.29 23.37 -14.95
CA TRP A 74 17.15 24.72 -14.42
C TRP A 74 17.73 24.85 -12.99
N VAL A 75 17.38 23.91 -12.12
CA VAL A 75 17.73 23.98 -10.70
C VAL A 75 18.82 22.96 -10.30
N GLY A 76 19.19 22.06 -11.19
CA GLY A 76 20.12 20.98 -10.91
C GLY A 76 19.46 19.78 -10.22
N ALA A 77 20.08 18.60 -10.35
CA ALA A 77 19.50 17.32 -9.91
C ALA A 77 19.33 17.24 -8.38
N ARG A 78 20.25 17.83 -7.60
CA ARG A 78 20.16 17.79 -6.13
C ARG A 78 19.00 18.61 -5.61
N LEU A 79 18.90 19.88 -6.02
CA LEU A 79 17.84 20.78 -5.56
C LEU A 79 16.47 20.25 -6.00
N TYR A 80 16.36 19.74 -7.23
CA TYR A 80 15.11 19.14 -7.70
C TYR A 80 14.66 17.97 -6.80
N ARG A 81 15.56 17.08 -6.39
CA ARG A 81 15.22 15.95 -5.50
C ARG A 81 14.76 16.42 -4.12
N VAL A 82 15.40 17.43 -3.56
CA VAL A 82 14.98 18.03 -2.30
C VAL A 82 13.57 18.60 -2.43
N LEU A 83 13.30 19.39 -3.47
CA LEU A 83 11.98 19.97 -3.72
C LEU A 83 10.92 18.88 -3.95
N PHE A 84 11.27 17.86 -4.72
CA PHE A 84 10.39 16.71 -4.93
C PHE A 84 10.06 16.00 -3.62
N ALA A 85 11.05 15.76 -2.76
CA ALA A 85 10.85 15.13 -1.46
C ALA A 85 10.01 16.01 -0.52
N LEU A 86 10.25 17.32 -0.49
CA LEU A 86 9.50 18.27 0.34
C LEU A 86 8.01 18.34 -0.03
N VAL A 87 7.64 18.04 -1.26
CA VAL A 87 6.23 17.97 -1.68
C VAL A 87 5.67 16.57 -1.46
N SER A 88 6.38 15.55 -1.93
CA SER A 88 5.86 14.18 -1.95
C SER A 88 5.80 13.53 -0.58
N LEU A 89 6.79 13.77 0.30
CA LEU A 89 6.86 13.15 1.62
C LEU A 89 5.74 13.62 2.56
N PRO A 90 5.43 14.93 2.70
CA PRO A 90 4.29 15.35 3.51
C PRO A 90 2.96 14.78 3.03
N LEU A 91 2.73 14.75 1.71
CA LEU A 91 1.51 14.16 1.13
C LEU A 91 1.42 12.65 1.44
N ALA A 92 2.54 11.92 1.35
CA ALA A 92 2.57 10.51 1.73
C ALA A 92 2.29 10.31 3.22
N ILE A 93 2.85 11.15 4.09
CA ILE A 93 2.60 11.10 5.54
C ILE A 93 1.12 11.36 5.83
N ILE A 94 0.51 12.37 5.20
CA ILE A 94 -0.91 12.68 5.32
C ILE A 94 -1.77 11.46 4.92
N LEU A 95 -1.47 10.82 3.79
CA LEU A 95 -2.15 9.61 3.35
C LEU A 95 -2.06 8.49 4.39
N VAL A 96 -0.86 8.23 4.92
CA VAL A 96 -0.66 7.17 5.93
C VAL A 96 -1.39 7.48 7.22
N VAL A 97 -1.31 8.71 7.72
CA VAL A 97 -2.00 9.14 8.95
C VAL A 97 -3.50 9.06 8.77
N TYR A 98 -4.03 9.54 7.65
CA TYR A 98 -5.45 9.45 7.34
C TYR A 98 -5.92 7.99 7.23
N PHE A 99 -5.15 7.14 6.54
CA PHE A 99 -5.42 5.69 6.47
C PHE A 99 -5.47 5.06 7.87
N CYS A 100 -4.48 5.33 8.72
CA CYS A 100 -4.45 4.77 10.08
C CYS A 100 -5.68 5.18 10.91
N ASN A 101 -6.16 6.42 10.77
CA ASN A 101 -7.30 6.92 11.54
C ASN A 101 -8.65 6.35 11.05
N HIS A 102 -8.76 6.06 9.76
CA HIS A 102 -10.01 5.63 9.13
C HIS A 102 -10.02 4.16 8.69
N ARG A 103 -9.01 3.36 9.02
CA ARG A 103 -8.82 1.98 8.55
C ARG A 103 -9.97 1.02 8.84
N TYR A 104 -10.83 1.36 9.79
CA TYR A 104 -12.00 0.58 10.18
C TYR A 104 -13.32 1.18 9.69
N ASP A 105 -13.30 2.26 8.92
CA ASP A 105 -14.48 2.90 8.39
C ASP A 105 -15.17 2.08 7.30
N GLY A 106 -16.46 2.36 7.12
CA GLY A 106 -17.31 1.68 6.16
C GLY A 106 -17.78 0.31 6.62
N LEU A 107 -18.17 -0.52 5.65
CA LEU A 107 -18.68 -1.86 5.94
C LEU A 107 -17.52 -2.83 6.22
N ARG A 108 -17.69 -3.63 7.26
CA ARG A 108 -16.78 -4.76 7.51
C ARG A 108 -17.16 -5.94 6.63
N LEU A 109 -16.25 -6.33 5.73
CA LEU A 109 -16.45 -7.40 4.75
C LEU A 109 -16.15 -8.79 5.35
N TRP A 110 -15.10 -8.87 6.20
CA TRP A 110 -14.70 -10.07 6.94
C TRP A 110 -13.91 -9.72 8.20
N ASN A 111 -13.72 -10.71 9.05
CA ASN A 111 -12.85 -10.61 10.22
C ASN A 111 -12.00 -11.87 10.35
N VAL A 112 -10.71 -11.71 10.14
CA VAL A 112 -9.72 -12.80 10.26
C VAL A 112 -8.82 -12.66 11.48
N GLN A 113 -8.98 -11.60 12.28
CA GLN A 113 -8.09 -11.28 13.39
C GLN A 113 -8.10 -12.34 14.50
N GLY A 114 -9.19 -13.11 14.63
CA GLY A 114 -9.30 -14.23 15.56
C GLY A 114 -8.85 -15.58 14.99
N VAL A 115 -8.45 -15.66 13.72
CA VAL A 115 -8.06 -16.91 13.07
C VAL A 115 -6.61 -17.24 13.42
N PRO A 116 -6.32 -18.41 14.02
CA PRO A 116 -4.96 -18.80 14.38
C PRO A 116 -4.03 -18.77 13.16
N GLY A 117 -2.84 -18.21 13.32
CA GLY A 117 -1.84 -18.11 12.26
C GLY A 117 -2.03 -16.96 11.26
N MET A 118 -3.21 -16.33 11.18
CA MET A 118 -3.48 -15.26 10.22
C MET A 118 -2.55 -14.06 10.40
N GLN A 119 -2.26 -13.68 11.64
CA GLN A 119 -1.31 -12.60 11.92
C GLN A 119 0.08 -12.91 11.34
N SER A 120 0.55 -14.14 11.48
CA SER A 120 1.84 -14.58 10.91
C SER A 120 1.83 -14.51 9.38
N ILE A 121 0.74 -14.95 8.74
CA ILE A 121 0.58 -14.86 7.27
C ILE A 121 0.68 -13.40 6.81
N VAL A 122 -0.03 -12.48 7.47
CA VAL A 122 -0.01 -11.06 7.13
C VAL A 122 1.39 -10.46 7.29
N TRP A 123 2.12 -10.83 8.34
CA TRP A 123 3.49 -10.38 8.54
C TRP A 123 4.47 -10.97 7.51
N ILE A 124 4.30 -12.23 7.13
CA ILE A 124 5.08 -12.85 6.05
C ILE A 124 4.83 -12.13 4.73
N LEU A 125 3.57 -11.86 4.37
CA LEU A 125 3.23 -11.09 3.17
C LEU A 125 3.85 -9.68 3.22
N SER A 126 3.79 -9.02 4.38
CA SER A 126 4.40 -7.70 4.56
C SER A 126 5.92 -7.75 4.41
N ALA A 127 6.59 -8.77 4.96
CA ALA A 127 8.03 -8.98 4.78
C ALA A 127 8.39 -9.21 3.31
N ILE A 128 7.64 -10.04 2.59
CA ILE A 128 7.82 -10.27 1.15
C ILE A 128 7.61 -8.96 0.38
N SER A 129 6.59 -8.17 0.72
CA SER A 129 6.36 -6.85 0.13
C SER A 129 7.61 -5.96 0.21
N PHE A 130 8.26 -5.87 1.37
CA PHE A 130 9.47 -5.08 1.55
C PHE A 130 10.68 -5.61 0.79
N LEU A 131 10.77 -6.93 0.54
CA LEU A 131 11.81 -7.48 -0.33
C LEU A 131 11.67 -6.95 -1.77
N PHE A 132 10.45 -6.77 -2.25
CA PHE A 132 10.20 -6.16 -3.56
C PHE A 132 10.39 -4.64 -3.57
N LEU A 133 10.11 -3.96 -2.47
CA LEU A 133 10.32 -2.53 -2.33
C LEU A 133 11.80 -2.14 -2.17
N TYR A 134 12.66 -3.09 -1.79
CA TYR A 134 14.08 -2.88 -1.52
C TYR A 134 14.82 -2.03 -2.58
N PRO A 135 14.73 -2.29 -3.89
CA PRO A 135 15.49 -1.53 -4.89
C PRO A 135 15.19 -0.03 -4.85
N ALA A 136 14.00 0.34 -4.37
CA ALA A 136 13.60 1.75 -4.24
C ALA A 136 13.98 2.37 -2.91
N THR A 137 13.99 1.56 -1.83
CA THR A 137 14.08 2.08 -0.47
C THR A 137 15.52 2.16 0.02
N PHE A 138 16.41 1.31 -0.48
CA PHE A 138 17.77 1.20 0.07
C PHE A 138 18.89 1.81 -0.77
N ASN A 139 18.61 2.42 -1.92
CA ASN A 139 19.58 3.34 -2.52
C ASN A 139 19.47 4.73 -1.91
N LEU A 140 19.61 4.78 -0.58
CA LEU A 140 19.50 6.02 0.20
C LEU A 140 20.52 7.07 -0.25
N LEU A 141 21.70 6.67 -0.72
CA LEU A 141 22.73 7.57 -1.19
C LEU A 141 22.33 8.28 -2.49
N GLU A 142 21.67 7.58 -3.40
CA GLU A 142 21.07 8.20 -4.58
C GLU A 142 19.83 9.03 -4.24
N ILE A 143 19.00 8.57 -3.32
CA ILE A 143 17.81 9.31 -2.84
C ILE A 143 18.25 10.59 -2.16
N ALA A 144 19.24 10.51 -1.28
CA ALA A 144 19.82 11.67 -0.59
C ALA A 144 20.65 12.59 -1.51
N ALA A 145 20.77 12.26 -2.80
CA ALA A 145 21.55 13.01 -3.79
C ALA A 145 23.06 13.12 -3.43
N ILE A 146 23.57 12.20 -2.63
CA ILE A 146 25.01 12.07 -2.33
C ILE A 146 25.70 11.46 -3.55
N ASP A 147 25.15 10.38 -4.10
CA ASP A 147 25.62 9.78 -5.34
C ASP A 147 24.96 10.42 -6.55
N LYS A 148 25.71 10.48 -7.66
CA LYS A 148 25.13 10.93 -8.94
C LYS A 148 24.07 9.93 -9.37
N PRO A 149 22.86 10.38 -9.78
CA PRO A 149 21.82 9.50 -10.24
C PRO A 149 22.28 8.76 -11.49
N GLN A 150 22.55 7.50 -11.34
CA GLN A 150 22.81 6.62 -12.47
C GLN A 150 21.52 5.89 -12.80
N VAL A 151 21.04 6.03 -14.04
CA VAL A 151 19.94 5.21 -14.51
C VAL A 151 20.58 3.99 -15.17
N HIS A 152 20.52 2.87 -14.47
CA HIS A 152 21.00 1.59 -14.97
C HIS A 152 19.81 0.76 -15.44
N LEU A 153 19.97 0.13 -16.61
CA LEU A 153 19.08 -0.93 -17.06
C LEU A 153 19.55 -2.23 -16.42
N TYR A 154 19.10 -2.50 -15.19
CA TYR A 154 19.46 -3.72 -14.48
C TYR A 154 18.62 -4.91 -14.93
N GLU A 155 19.27 -6.07 -15.03
CA GLU A 155 18.63 -7.37 -15.23
C GLU A 155 19.10 -8.37 -14.18
N THR A 156 19.41 -7.92 -12.97
CA THR A 156 19.94 -8.74 -11.87
C THR A 156 19.04 -8.69 -10.64
N GLY A 157 19.12 -9.71 -9.81
CA GLY A 157 18.40 -9.80 -8.55
C GLY A 157 16.88 -9.78 -8.75
N ILE A 158 16.21 -8.89 -8.03
CA ILE A 158 14.74 -8.79 -8.05
C ILE A 158 14.18 -8.43 -9.44
N ILE A 159 14.98 -7.78 -10.31
CA ILE A 159 14.55 -7.41 -11.66
C ILE A 159 14.40 -8.64 -12.55
N ARG A 160 15.11 -9.75 -12.28
CA ARG A 160 14.87 -11.04 -12.96
C ARG A 160 13.48 -11.58 -12.66
N ILE A 161 12.98 -11.34 -11.46
CA ILE A 161 11.64 -11.76 -11.03
C ILE A 161 10.58 -10.87 -11.67
N THR A 162 10.74 -9.55 -11.59
CA THR A 162 9.86 -8.57 -12.20
C THR A 162 10.61 -7.26 -12.46
N ARG A 163 10.34 -6.62 -13.61
CA ARG A 163 10.95 -5.31 -13.89
C ARG A 163 10.31 -4.14 -13.12
N HIS A 164 9.18 -4.39 -12.43
CA HIS A 164 8.49 -3.41 -11.60
C HIS A 164 8.32 -3.88 -10.15
N PRO A 165 9.43 -4.09 -9.42
CA PRO A 165 9.35 -4.65 -8.07
C PRO A 165 8.56 -3.78 -7.11
N GLN A 166 8.62 -2.44 -7.21
CA GLN A 166 7.83 -1.54 -6.37
C GLN A 166 6.32 -1.75 -6.50
N MET A 167 5.83 -1.94 -7.73
CA MET A 167 4.42 -2.23 -7.98
C MET A 167 4.02 -3.55 -7.33
N VAL A 168 4.83 -4.60 -7.52
CA VAL A 168 4.58 -5.92 -6.92
C VAL A 168 4.59 -5.83 -5.39
N GLY A 169 5.58 -5.16 -4.80
CA GLY A 169 5.64 -4.93 -3.36
C GLY A 169 4.40 -4.20 -2.85
N GLN A 170 3.96 -3.14 -3.53
CA GLN A 170 2.75 -2.41 -3.15
C GLN A 170 1.49 -3.27 -3.24
N VAL A 171 1.35 -4.09 -4.28
CA VAL A 171 0.21 -5.01 -4.42
C VAL A 171 0.17 -6.00 -3.26
N ILE A 172 1.32 -6.61 -2.91
CA ILE A 172 1.41 -7.56 -1.79
C ILE A 172 1.08 -6.85 -0.47
N TRP A 173 1.56 -5.61 -0.27
CA TRP A 173 1.24 -4.79 0.90
C TRP A 173 -0.26 -4.52 1.00
N CYS A 174 -0.90 -4.14 -0.10
CA CYS A 174 -2.35 -3.93 -0.18
C CYS A 174 -3.13 -5.20 0.16
N ILE A 175 -2.70 -6.36 -0.37
CA ILE A 175 -3.32 -7.66 -0.05
C ILE A 175 -3.22 -7.95 1.44
N ALA A 176 -2.03 -7.80 2.05
CA ALA A 176 -1.79 -8.08 3.46
C ALA A 176 -2.68 -7.21 4.37
N HIS A 177 -2.75 -5.90 4.10
CA HIS A 177 -3.54 -4.96 4.91
C HIS A 177 -5.06 -5.14 4.68
N THR A 178 -5.48 -5.36 3.44
CA THR A 178 -6.90 -5.61 3.14
C THR A 178 -7.37 -6.91 3.77
N LEU A 179 -6.55 -7.97 3.71
CA LEU A 179 -6.83 -9.25 4.37
C LEU A 179 -7.01 -9.06 5.89
N TRP A 180 -6.11 -8.32 6.53
CA TRP A 180 -6.13 -8.11 7.98
C TRP A 180 -7.28 -7.22 8.46
N LEU A 181 -7.54 -6.12 7.77
CA LEU A 181 -8.51 -5.12 8.20
C LEU A 181 -9.94 -5.45 7.76
N GLY A 182 -10.12 -5.99 6.57
CA GLY A 182 -11.39 -6.51 6.06
C GLY A 182 -12.49 -5.46 5.92
N THR A 183 -12.17 -4.18 5.61
CA THR A 183 -13.14 -3.09 5.49
C THR A 183 -13.24 -2.57 4.06
N THR A 184 -14.38 -1.98 3.71
CA THR A 184 -14.55 -1.31 2.41
C THR A 184 -13.58 -0.15 2.24
N PHE A 185 -13.27 0.58 3.32
CA PHE A 185 -12.28 1.67 3.29
C PHE A 185 -10.90 1.16 2.88
N THR A 186 -10.42 0.09 3.51
CA THR A 186 -9.11 -0.50 3.17
C THR A 186 -9.10 -1.06 1.75
N LEU A 187 -10.19 -1.70 1.33
CA LEU A 187 -10.31 -2.24 -0.03
C LEU A 187 -10.25 -1.13 -1.08
N VAL A 188 -11.03 -0.06 -0.93
CA VAL A 188 -11.05 1.10 -1.85
C VAL A 188 -9.69 1.79 -1.87
N THR A 189 -9.06 2.00 -0.71
CA THR A 189 -7.71 2.56 -0.62
C THR A 189 -6.69 1.69 -1.36
N SER A 190 -6.75 0.37 -1.17
CA SER A 190 -5.86 -0.59 -1.84
C SER A 190 -6.03 -0.57 -3.34
N ILE A 191 -7.27 -0.54 -3.84
CA ILE A 191 -7.55 -0.41 -5.28
C ILE A 191 -6.97 0.90 -5.82
N GLY A 192 -7.19 2.02 -5.14
CA GLY A 192 -6.64 3.32 -5.54
C GLY A 192 -5.10 3.33 -5.61
N LEU A 193 -4.43 2.74 -4.62
CA LEU A 193 -2.97 2.60 -4.61
C LEU A 193 -2.47 1.70 -5.75
N VAL A 194 -3.12 0.56 -5.98
CA VAL A 194 -2.74 -0.35 -7.09
C VAL A 194 -2.91 0.35 -8.44
N LEU A 195 -4.01 1.06 -8.66
CA LEU A 195 -4.23 1.82 -9.89
C LEU A 195 -3.16 2.90 -10.09
N HIS A 196 -2.77 3.62 -9.02
CA HIS A 196 -1.67 4.58 -9.06
C HIS A 196 -0.35 3.92 -9.48
N HIS A 197 -0.01 2.76 -8.92
CA HIS A 197 1.20 2.03 -9.27
C HIS A 197 1.17 1.46 -10.69
N LEU A 198 0.03 0.96 -11.16
CA LEU A 198 -0.14 0.50 -12.55
C LEU A 198 0.06 1.65 -13.54
N PHE A 199 -0.46 2.83 -13.23
CA PHE A 199 -0.18 4.03 -14.02
C PHE A 199 1.32 4.37 -14.01
N GLY A 200 1.98 4.26 -12.85
CA GLY A 200 3.43 4.43 -12.70
C GLY A 200 4.25 3.44 -13.54
N VAL A 201 3.83 2.18 -13.61
CA VAL A 201 4.41 1.13 -14.47
C VAL A 201 4.32 1.54 -15.94
N TRP A 202 3.11 1.85 -16.41
CA TRP A 202 2.88 2.26 -17.80
C TRP A 202 3.70 3.50 -18.18
N HIS A 203 3.67 4.54 -17.36
CA HIS A 203 4.41 5.77 -17.60
C HIS A 203 5.94 5.54 -17.50
N GLY A 204 6.39 4.70 -16.57
CA GLY A 204 7.79 4.34 -16.38
C GLY A 204 8.37 3.62 -17.61
N ASP A 205 7.69 2.58 -18.08
CA ASP A 205 8.08 1.83 -19.28
C ASP A 205 8.14 2.74 -20.51
N ARG A 206 7.13 3.61 -20.69
CA ARG A 206 7.10 4.57 -21.80
C ARG A 206 8.28 5.54 -21.75
N ARG A 207 8.60 6.07 -20.58
CA ARG A 207 9.73 6.99 -20.36
C ARG A 207 11.07 6.31 -20.61
N LEU A 208 11.25 5.05 -20.17
CA LEU A 208 12.46 4.28 -20.41
C LEU A 208 12.61 3.96 -21.89
N GLY A 209 11.54 3.60 -22.60
CA GLY A 209 11.53 3.41 -24.04
C GLY A 209 11.97 4.65 -24.82
N TRP A 210 11.45 5.83 -24.46
CA TRP A 210 11.87 7.09 -25.09
C TRP A 210 13.33 7.46 -24.81
N ARG A 211 13.84 7.07 -23.63
CA ARG A 211 15.20 7.42 -23.23
C ARG A 211 16.27 6.47 -23.78
N TYR A 212 15.96 5.19 -23.85
CA TYR A 212 16.94 4.13 -24.14
C TYR A 212 16.64 3.35 -25.42
N GLY A 213 15.46 3.56 -26.06
CA GLY A 213 15.08 2.91 -27.30
C GLY A 213 15.26 1.38 -27.26
N GLU A 214 15.95 0.85 -28.28
CA GLU A 214 16.21 -0.58 -28.44
C GLU A 214 16.86 -1.25 -27.22
N ALA A 215 17.69 -0.53 -26.46
CA ALA A 215 18.32 -1.11 -25.28
C ALA A 215 17.26 -1.48 -24.23
N PHE A 216 16.23 -0.66 -24.05
CA PHE A 216 15.12 -0.96 -23.16
C PHE A 216 14.19 -2.02 -23.74
N ASP A 217 13.99 -2.05 -25.07
CA ASP A 217 13.17 -3.08 -25.72
C ASP A 217 13.77 -4.47 -25.49
N ARG A 218 15.09 -4.62 -25.59
CA ARG A 218 15.80 -5.88 -25.22
C ARG A 218 15.59 -6.28 -23.77
N VAL A 219 15.54 -5.30 -22.83
CA VAL A 219 15.22 -5.60 -21.41
C VAL A 219 13.78 -6.08 -21.27
N LYS A 220 12.81 -5.44 -21.97
CA LYS A 220 11.40 -5.86 -21.95
C LYS A 220 11.19 -7.28 -22.48
N GLU A 221 11.91 -7.68 -23.51
CA GLU A 221 11.83 -9.02 -24.09
C GLU A 221 12.28 -10.11 -23.10
N ARG A 222 13.28 -9.80 -22.28
CA ARG A 222 13.88 -10.73 -21.31
C ARG A 222 13.27 -10.66 -19.92
N THR A 223 12.46 -9.65 -19.62
CA THR A 223 11.87 -9.45 -18.30
C THR A 223 10.34 -9.40 -18.39
N SER A 224 9.67 -9.53 -17.24
CA SER A 224 8.20 -9.45 -17.17
C SER A 224 7.74 -8.44 -16.11
N ILE A 225 6.55 -7.89 -16.28
CA ILE A 225 5.82 -7.16 -15.22
C ILE A 225 5.30 -8.16 -14.19
N VAL A 226 4.77 -9.30 -14.67
CA VAL A 226 4.24 -10.35 -13.79
C VAL A 226 5.41 -11.10 -13.14
N PRO A 227 5.43 -11.23 -11.80
CA PRO A 227 6.51 -11.92 -11.11
C PRO A 227 6.69 -13.36 -11.61
N PHE A 228 7.96 -13.75 -11.76
CA PHE A 228 8.42 -15.07 -12.21
C PHE A 228 8.05 -15.46 -13.65
N LEU A 229 7.18 -14.72 -14.35
CA LEU A 229 6.71 -15.12 -15.68
C LEU A 229 7.86 -15.25 -16.69
N ALA A 230 8.83 -14.34 -16.71
CA ALA A 230 9.99 -14.42 -17.60
C ALA A 230 10.87 -15.65 -17.30
N ILE A 231 10.96 -16.04 -16.02
CA ILE A 231 11.69 -17.24 -15.59
C ILE A 231 10.96 -18.51 -16.07
N VAL A 232 9.65 -18.59 -15.86
CA VAL A 232 8.82 -19.73 -16.32
C VAL A 232 8.85 -19.87 -17.83
N GLN A 233 8.94 -18.74 -18.56
CA GLN A 233 9.06 -18.73 -20.02
C GLN A 233 10.50 -19.03 -20.53
N GLY A 234 11.44 -19.29 -19.66
CA GLY A 234 12.85 -19.54 -20.02
C GLY A 234 13.60 -18.31 -20.54
N LYS A 235 13.03 -17.09 -20.41
CA LYS A 235 13.66 -15.83 -20.84
C LYS A 235 14.67 -15.30 -19.82
N GLN A 236 14.55 -15.73 -18.56
CA GLN A 236 15.43 -15.37 -17.46
C GLN A 236 15.78 -16.59 -16.61
N THR A 237 16.95 -16.53 -15.95
CA THR A 237 17.39 -17.52 -14.96
C THR A 237 17.16 -16.99 -13.55
N PHE A 238 16.82 -17.87 -12.61
CA PHE A 238 16.74 -17.50 -11.21
C PHE A 238 18.09 -17.68 -10.52
N GLU A 239 18.76 -16.57 -10.22
CA GLU A 239 20.09 -16.54 -9.60
C GLU A 239 19.97 -16.19 -8.11
N TRP A 240 19.76 -17.19 -7.26
CA TRP A 240 19.55 -16.98 -5.81
C TRP A 240 20.73 -16.28 -5.12
N ARG A 241 21.96 -16.44 -5.63
CA ARG A 241 23.17 -15.79 -5.11
C ARG A 241 23.12 -14.27 -5.20
N GLU A 242 22.36 -13.72 -6.13
CA GLU A 242 22.16 -12.27 -6.27
C GLU A 242 21.38 -11.66 -5.11
N PHE A 243 20.69 -12.50 -4.32
CA PHE A 243 19.95 -12.10 -3.12
C PHE A 243 20.80 -12.19 -1.84
N LEU A 244 22.01 -12.75 -1.89
CA LEU A 244 22.94 -12.80 -0.77
C LEU A 244 23.74 -11.49 -0.64
N LYS A 245 23.03 -10.35 -0.60
CA LYS A 245 23.64 -9.02 -0.46
C LYS A 245 23.37 -8.47 0.95
N PRO A 246 24.35 -7.75 1.57
CA PRO A 246 24.16 -7.13 2.90
C PRO A 246 22.90 -6.26 2.99
N ALA A 247 22.49 -5.70 1.87
CA ALA A 247 21.29 -4.89 1.79
C ALA A 247 20.00 -5.65 2.16
N TYR A 248 19.88 -6.95 1.88
CA TYR A 248 18.73 -7.76 2.32
C TYR A 248 18.73 -8.00 3.82
N VAL A 249 19.88 -7.99 4.49
CA VAL A 249 19.97 -7.96 5.95
C VAL A 249 19.37 -6.66 6.49
N GLY A 250 19.64 -5.55 5.83
CA GLY A 250 19.01 -4.25 6.14
C GLY A 250 17.48 -4.29 5.99
N VAL A 251 16.97 -4.95 4.94
CA VAL A 251 15.51 -5.17 4.77
C VAL A 251 14.94 -5.99 5.92
N ALA A 252 15.59 -7.09 6.29
CA ALA A 252 15.15 -7.93 7.42
C ALA A 252 15.14 -7.14 8.72
N ALA A 253 16.19 -6.37 9.02
CA ALA A 253 16.25 -5.50 10.19
C ALA A 253 15.14 -4.45 10.17
N PHE A 254 14.86 -3.83 9.03
CA PHE A 254 13.79 -2.86 8.87
C PHE A 254 12.41 -3.49 9.10
N VAL A 255 12.16 -4.69 8.57
CA VAL A 255 10.90 -5.42 8.82
C VAL A 255 10.72 -5.75 10.30
N LEU A 256 11.79 -6.17 10.98
CA LEU A 256 11.75 -6.43 12.43
C LEU A 256 11.47 -5.15 13.23
N LEU A 257 12.08 -4.03 12.86
CA LEU A 257 11.80 -2.72 13.48
C LEU A 257 10.36 -2.30 13.26
N LEU A 258 9.83 -2.49 12.06
CA LEU A 258 8.42 -2.20 11.77
C LEU A 258 7.48 -3.13 12.54
N TRP A 259 7.80 -4.40 12.61
CA TRP A 259 7.00 -5.36 13.39
C TRP A 259 6.92 -4.96 14.88
N TRP A 260 8.06 -4.59 15.43
CA TRP A 260 8.12 -4.13 16.83
C TRP A 260 7.46 -2.75 17.01
N GLY A 261 7.75 -1.80 16.14
CA GLY A 261 7.29 -0.41 16.24
C GLY A 261 5.88 -0.15 15.69
N HIS A 262 5.26 -1.11 14.99
CA HIS A 262 3.97 -0.92 14.33
C HIS A 262 2.84 -0.42 15.27
N PRO A 263 2.67 -0.95 16.50
CA PRO A 263 1.67 -0.42 17.43
C PRO A 263 1.92 1.04 17.80
N ALA A 264 3.18 1.42 18.01
CA ALA A 264 3.56 2.80 18.34
C ALA A 264 3.30 3.75 17.16
N LEU A 265 3.57 3.33 15.94
CA LEU A 265 3.27 4.11 14.73
C LEU A 265 1.77 4.35 14.56
N ILE A 266 0.94 3.33 14.77
CA ILE A 266 -0.52 3.47 14.73
C ILE A 266 -1.02 4.40 15.83
N HIS A 267 -0.47 4.27 17.04
CA HIS A 267 -0.81 5.17 18.15
C HIS A 267 -0.45 6.62 17.83
N ALA A 268 0.77 6.86 17.34
CA ALA A 268 1.23 8.19 16.95
C ALA A 268 0.35 8.82 15.85
N ALA A 269 -0.03 8.02 14.83
CA ALA A 269 -0.97 8.48 13.80
C ALA A 269 -2.33 8.88 14.40
N GLY A 270 -2.82 8.17 15.41
CA GLY A 270 -4.07 8.48 16.11
C GLY A 270 -4.06 9.75 16.95
N LEU A 271 -2.88 10.32 17.25
CA LEU A 271 -2.77 11.62 17.93
C LEU A 271 -3.10 12.79 16.99
N VAL A 272 -2.94 12.60 15.70
CA VAL A 272 -3.32 13.59 14.68
C VAL A 272 -4.79 13.35 14.31
N ARG A 273 -5.68 14.16 14.87
CA ARG A 273 -7.12 14.09 14.56
C ARG A 273 -7.45 15.08 13.46
N TRP A 274 -8.26 14.65 12.53
CA TRP A 274 -8.77 15.45 11.40
C TRP A 274 -10.19 15.88 11.66
#